data_6ac29f22fdcbc0eab6a191958a7d0496
#
_entry.id   6ac29f22fdcbc0eab6a191958a7d0496
#
_cell.length_a   1.000
_cell.length_b   1.000
_cell.length_c   1.000
_cell.angle_alpha   90.00
_cell.angle_beta   90.00
_cell.angle_gamma   90.00
#
_symmetry.space_group_name_H-M   'P 1'
#
loop_
_entity.id
_entity.type
_entity.pdbx_description
1 polymer ?
#
loop_
_entity_poly.entity_id
_entity_poly.type
_entity_poly.pdbx_seq_one_letter_code
_entity_poly.pdbx_strand_id
1 'polypeptide(L)'
;SDIRFEQNDGRSTLKFLLVHGSPRSVNEYLLEDHDREDFVQLLLENDAHVMAFGHSHKPFDKVIDASRNAKLNDYRHVFNTGSVGKPKDGDVRACYVMLNVIPNPNPKLSHRYMVMPEFVRLDYDVEKAAKAVEASVLPDEFADMLRKAY
;
A
#
# COMPACT_ATOMS: atom_id res chain seq x y z
N SER A 1 -10.89 5.35 -9.38
CA SER A 1 -11.16 6.51 -8.51
C SER A 1 -10.16 6.51 -7.37
N ASP A 2 -9.55 7.68 -7.17
CA ASP A 2 -8.51 7.90 -6.18
C ASP A 2 -9.13 8.55 -4.94
N ILE A 3 -8.60 8.21 -3.78
CA ILE A 3 -8.89 8.94 -2.54
C ILE A 3 -7.66 9.78 -2.21
N ARG A 4 -7.85 11.08 -2.03
CA ARG A 4 -6.79 12.02 -1.66
C ARG A 4 -7.14 12.69 -0.36
N PHE A 5 -6.17 12.83 0.53
CA PHE A 5 -6.30 13.59 1.76
C PHE A 5 -4.95 14.19 2.17
N GLU A 6 -4.98 15.16 3.07
CA GLU A 6 -3.80 15.88 3.52
C GLU A 6 -3.77 15.98 5.03
N GLN A 7 -2.58 15.84 5.60
CA GLN A 7 -2.28 16.20 6.99
C GLN A 7 -1.46 17.49 6.98
N ASN A 8 -1.93 18.51 7.68
CA ASN A 8 -1.30 19.83 7.70
C ASN A 8 -1.18 20.34 9.15
N ASP A 9 0.01 20.84 9.53
CA ASP A 9 0.29 21.44 10.83
C ASP A 9 0.52 22.98 10.75
N GLY A 10 0.19 23.60 9.62
CA GLY A 10 0.44 25.00 9.32
C GLY A 10 1.87 25.34 8.89
N ARG A 11 2.78 24.35 8.89
CA ARG A 11 4.20 24.50 8.50
C ARG A 11 4.61 23.59 7.37
N SER A 12 3.99 22.42 7.29
CA SER A 12 4.19 21.47 6.20
C SER A 12 2.92 20.66 5.95
N THR A 13 2.79 20.14 4.74
CA THR A 13 1.66 19.31 4.31
C THR A 13 2.18 17.96 3.90
N LEU A 14 1.58 16.90 4.45
CA LEU A 14 1.77 15.52 4.00
C LEU A 14 0.57 15.11 3.16
N LYS A 15 0.81 14.74 1.91
CA LYS A 15 -0.23 14.41 0.93
C LYS A 15 -0.29 12.91 0.69
N PHE A 16 -1.49 12.36 0.80
CA PHE A 16 -1.79 10.95 0.64
C PHE A 16 -2.57 10.70 -0.65
N LEU A 17 -2.22 9.62 -1.32
CA LEU A 17 -2.92 9.10 -2.48
C LEU A 17 -3.22 7.61 -2.25
N LEU A 18 -4.50 7.25 -2.29
CA LEU A 18 -4.94 5.85 -2.25
C LEU A 18 -5.56 5.48 -3.59
N VAL A 19 -5.06 4.41 -4.17
CA VAL A 19 -5.52 3.88 -5.45
C VAL A 19 -5.75 2.37 -5.35
N HIS A 20 -6.41 1.75 -6.33
CA HIS A 20 -6.55 0.30 -6.33
C HIS A 20 -5.29 -0.38 -6.91
N GLY A 21 -4.97 -0.16 -8.17
CA GLY A 21 -3.74 -0.64 -8.81
C GLY A 21 -2.67 0.44 -8.81
N SER A 22 -2.81 1.43 -9.70
CA SER A 22 -1.94 2.61 -9.76
C SER A 22 -2.73 3.86 -10.09
N PRO A 23 -2.12 5.06 -10.01
CA PRO A 23 -2.74 6.29 -10.53
C PRO A 23 -3.06 6.24 -12.03
N ARG A 24 -2.34 5.40 -12.79
CA ARG A 24 -2.51 5.25 -14.25
C ARG A 24 -3.61 4.27 -14.62
N SER A 25 -3.75 3.18 -13.84
CA SER A 25 -4.70 2.11 -14.14
C SER A 25 -5.10 1.31 -12.90
N VAL A 26 -6.38 1.00 -12.78
CA VAL A 26 -6.92 0.12 -11.73
C VAL A 26 -6.43 -1.32 -11.85
N ASN A 27 -5.96 -1.74 -13.03
CA ASN A 27 -5.50 -3.08 -13.33
C ASN A 27 -3.96 -3.20 -13.34
N GLU A 28 -3.23 -2.14 -13.04
CA GLU A 28 -1.77 -2.17 -13.00
C GLU A 28 -1.27 -2.82 -11.72
N TYR A 29 -0.32 -3.75 -11.87
CA TYR A 29 0.35 -4.41 -10.76
C TYR A 29 1.61 -3.65 -10.38
N LEU A 30 1.61 -3.03 -9.20
CA LEU A 30 2.80 -2.48 -8.57
C LEU A 30 3.30 -3.52 -7.55
N LEU A 31 4.41 -4.16 -7.86
CA LEU A 31 5.04 -5.19 -7.01
C LEU A 31 6.20 -4.61 -6.21
N GLU A 32 6.73 -5.38 -5.26
CA GLU A 32 7.84 -4.94 -4.42
C GLU A 32 9.12 -4.66 -5.23
N ASP A 33 9.36 -5.43 -6.29
CA ASP A 33 10.51 -5.29 -7.21
C ASP A 33 10.26 -4.30 -8.36
N HIS A 34 9.13 -3.58 -8.34
CA HIS A 34 8.82 -2.55 -9.33
C HIS A 34 9.90 -1.47 -9.38
N ASP A 35 10.13 -0.91 -10.57
CA ASP A 35 11.18 0.08 -10.82
C ASP A 35 11.05 1.29 -9.88
N ARG A 36 12.17 1.63 -9.25
CA ARG A 36 12.22 2.75 -8.29
C ARG A 36 11.93 4.10 -8.95
N GLU A 37 12.47 4.33 -10.14
CA GLU A 37 12.31 5.61 -10.83
C GLU A 37 10.87 5.80 -11.30
N ASP A 38 10.17 4.72 -11.64
CA ASP A 38 8.74 4.77 -11.95
C ASP A 38 7.92 5.10 -10.68
N PHE A 39 8.25 4.55 -9.51
CA PHE A 39 7.63 4.99 -8.26
C PHE A 39 7.86 6.47 -7.97
N VAL A 40 9.08 6.99 -8.21
CA VAL A 40 9.39 8.42 -8.08
C VAL A 40 8.50 9.24 -9.01
N GLN A 41 8.38 8.83 -10.27
CA GLN A 41 7.55 9.52 -11.26
C GLN A 41 6.07 9.52 -10.85
N LEU A 42 5.51 8.37 -10.47
CA LEU A 42 4.12 8.25 -10.01
C LEU A 42 3.82 9.19 -8.84
N LEU A 43 4.71 9.23 -7.85
CA LEU A 43 4.54 10.09 -6.67
C LEU A 43 4.62 11.58 -7.02
N LEU A 44 5.56 11.97 -7.88
CA LEU A 44 5.77 13.36 -8.27
C LEU A 44 4.65 13.89 -9.17
N GLU A 45 4.25 13.13 -10.19
CA GLU A 45 3.16 13.50 -11.11
C GLU A 45 1.81 13.64 -10.39
N ASN A 46 1.62 12.90 -9.31
CA ASN A 46 0.40 12.95 -8.52
C ASN A 46 0.50 13.85 -7.29
N ASP A 47 1.62 14.56 -7.11
CA ASP A 47 1.87 15.43 -5.95
C ASP A 47 1.60 14.73 -4.61
N ALA A 48 2.02 13.45 -4.52
CA ALA A 48 1.81 12.59 -3.36
C ALA A 48 3.11 12.34 -2.60
N HIS A 49 3.09 12.46 -1.28
CA HIS A 49 4.19 12.06 -0.40
C HIS A 49 4.05 10.58 0.02
N VAL A 50 2.82 10.10 0.08
CA VAL A 50 2.48 8.73 0.47
C VAL A 50 1.50 8.17 -0.55
N MET A 51 1.79 7.00 -1.11
CA MET A 51 0.89 6.27 -1.99
C MET A 51 0.62 4.88 -1.44
N ALA A 52 -0.66 4.59 -1.18
CA ALA A 52 -1.13 3.28 -0.78
C ALA A 52 -1.94 2.65 -1.91
N PHE A 53 -1.74 1.37 -2.15
CA PHE A 53 -2.41 0.62 -3.21
C PHE A 53 -2.62 -0.84 -2.80
N GLY A 54 -3.32 -1.60 -3.65
CA GLY A 54 -3.64 -3.01 -3.43
C GLY A 54 -3.43 -3.83 -4.69
N HIS A 55 -4.50 -4.43 -5.20
CA HIS A 55 -4.61 -5.18 -6.45
C HIS A 55 -3.77 -6.47 -6.52
N SER A 56 -2.48 -6.43 -6.24
CA SER A 56 -1.60 -7.61 -6.26
C SER A 56 -1.87 -8.57 -5.08
N HIS A 57 -2.48 -8.09 -4.00
CA HIS A 57 -2.71 -8.81 -2.74
C HIS A 57 -1.42 -9.27 -2.04
N LYS A 58 -0.29 -8.65 -2.38
CA LYS A 58 1.04 -8.92 -1.78
C LYS A 58 1.49 -7.67 -1.03
N PRO A 59 1.43 -7.65 0.29
CA PRO A 59 1.79 -6.47 1.07
C PRO A 59 3.30 -6.23 1.05
N PHE A 60 3.68 -4.98 0.95
CA PHE A 60 5.05 -4.52 1.13
C PHE A 60 5.08 -3.03 1.48
N ASP A 61 6.21 -2.54 1.97
CA ASP A 61 6.47 -1.16 2.33
C ASP A 61 7.84 -0.72 1.81
N LYS A 62 7.90 0.45 1.19
CA LYS A 62 9.15 1.06 0.71
C LYS A 62 9.19 2.55 0.98
N VAL A 63 10.34 3.02 1.44
CA VAL A 63 10.71 4.43 1.44
C VAL A 63 11.44 4.73 0.13
N ILE A 64 10.96 5.73 -0.60
CA ILE A 64 11.49 6.16 -1.88
C ILE A 64 12.20 7.50 -1.71
N ASP A 65 13.49 7.55 -2.01
CA ASP A 65 14.23 8.81 -2.08
C ASP A 65 13.93 9.49 -3.43
N ALA A 66 13.13 10.54 -3.38
CA ALA A 66 12.77 11.39 -4.52
C ALA A 66 13.54 12.71 -4.53
N SER A 67 14.62 12.83 -3.75
CA SER A 67 15.41 14.05 -3.62
C SER A 67 16.03 14.46 -4.96
N ARG A 68 15.77 15.70 -5.36
CA ARG A 68 16.34 16.29 -6.59
C ARG A 68 17.62 17.10 -6.36
N ASN A 69 17.96 17.36 -5.10
CA ASN A 69 19.18 18.09 -4.72
C ASN A 69 19.60 17.73 -3.29
N ALA A 70 20.85 17.98 -2.96
CA ALA A 70 21.44 17.66 -1.66
C ALA A 70 21.00 18.58 -0.48
N LYS A 71 20.20 19.61 -0.74
CA LYS A 71 19.80 20.58 0.30
C LYS A 71 18.56 20.15 1.08
N LEU A 72 17.66 19.42 0.43
CA LEU A 72 16.40 18.99 1.01
C LEU A 72 16.12 17.54 0.62
N ASN A 73 16.04 16.68 1.61
CA ASN A 73 15.70 15.29 1.39
C ASN A 73 14.17 15.15 1.16
N ASP A 74 13.79 14.52 0.08
CA ASP A 74 12.40 14.21 -0.25
C ASP A 74 12.19 12.69 -0.18
N TYR A 75 11.96 12.19 1.03
CA TYR A 75 11.61 10.78 1.24
C TYR A 75 10.11 10.60 1.18
N ARG A 76 9.66 9.76 0.28
CA ARG A 76 8.26 9.43 0.06
C ARG A 76 8.00 7.97 0.40
N HIS A 77 6.75 7.62 0.62
CA HIS A 77 6.36 6.28 1.01
C HIS A 77 5.44 5.63 -0.02
N VAL A 78 5.70 4.38 -0.36
CA VAL A 78 4.78 3.55 -1.14
C VAL A 78 4.55 2.24 -0.42
N PHE A 79 3.31 1.78 -0.33
CA PHE A 79 3.02 0.48 0.26
C PHE A 79 1.77 -0.16 -0.35
N ASN A 80 1.85 -1.49 -0.48
CA ASN A 80 0.69 -2.30 -0.84
C ASN A 80 0.03 -2.80 0.44
N THR A 81 -1.28 -2.59 0.56
CA THR A 81 -2.04 -2.91 1.79
C THR A 81 -2.31 -4.40 1.98
N GLY A 82 -1.92 -5.25 1.02
CA GLY A 82 -2.27 -6.66 1.02
C GLY A 82 -3.74 -6.91 0.68
N SER A 83 -4.33 -7.91 1.30
CA SER A 83 -5.72 -8.27 1.05
C SER A 83 -6.40 -8.79 2.31
N VAL A 84 -7.63 -8.32 2.57
CA VAL A 84 -8.49 -8.87 3.62
C VAL A 84 -9.11 -10.20 3.19
N GLY A 85 -9.55 -10.29 1.93
CA GLY A 85 -10.37 -11.41 1.47
C GLY A 85 -9.62 -12.49 0.70
N LYS A 86 -8.47 -12.18 0.09
CA LYS A 86 -7.71 -13.15 -0.73
C LYS A 86 -6.21 -12.81 -0.73
N PRO A 87 -5.49 -13.07 0.37
CA PRO A 87 -4.03 -12.92 0.41
C PRO A 87 -3.34 -13.77 -0.67
N LYS A 88 -2.19 -13.29 -1.18
CA LYS A 88 -1.37 -13.98 -2.19
C LYS A 88 0.12 -13.98 -1.86
N ASP A 89 0.44 -13.96 -0.59
CA ASP A 89 1.80 -13.84 -0.06
C ASP A 89 2.21 -15.04 0.81
N GLY A 90 1.42 -16.13 0.77
CA GLY A 90 1.65 -17.35 1.55
C GLY A 90 1.10 -17.30 2.98
N ASP A 91 0.55 -16.18 3.43
CA ASP A 91 -0.09 -16.03 4.73
C ASP A 91 -1.62 -15.92 4.55
N VAL A 92 -2.34 -16.94 5.01
CA VAL A 92 -3.81 -17.03 4.83
C VAL A 92 -4.60 -16.02 5.64
N ARG A 93 -3.97 -15.34 6.61
CA ARG A 93 -4.63 -14.36 7.47
C ARG A 93 -5.00 -13.11 6.68
N ALA A 94 -6.14 -12.54 7.01
CA ALA A 94 -6.53 -11.24 6.47
C ALA A 94 -5.48 -10.18 6.79
N CYS A 95 -5.16 -9.31 5.82
CA CYS A 95 -4.19 -8.24 5.99
C CYS A 95 -4.83 -6.88 5.78
N TYR A 96 -4.59 -5.95 6.72
CA TYR A 96 -4.84 -4.53 6.53
C TYR A 96 -3.70 -3.69 7.13
N VAL A 97 -3.69 -2.39 6.82
CA VAL A 97 -2.63 -1.49 7.29
C VAL A 97 -3.21 -0.43 8.24
N MET A 98 -2.58 -0.30 9.41
CA MET A 98 -2.73 0.87 10.28
C MET A 98 -1.62 1.86 9.94
N LEU A 99 -1.98 3.10 9.61
CA LEU A 99 -1.01 4.10 9.22
C LEU A 99 -0.78 5.08 10.37
N ASN A 100 0.39 4.99 10.99
CA ASN A 100 0.83 5.92 12.01
C ASN A 100 1.57 7.09 11.33
N VAL A 101 1.12 8.31 11.60
CA VAL A 101 1.73 9.54 11.09
C VAL A 101 2.14 10.38 12.30
N ILE A 102 3.43 10.55 12.47
CA ILE A 102 4.00 11.28 13.59
C ILE A 102 4.87 12.46 13.12
N PRO A 103 4.92 13.57 13.87
CA PRO A 103 5.82 14.68 13.55
C PRO A 103 7.28 14.23 13.51
N ASN A 104 8.01 14.64 12.49
CA ASN A 104 9.46 14.46 12.41
C ASN A 104 10.15 15.81 12.56
N PRO A 105 11.00 16.00 13.59
CA PRO A 105 11.66 17.26 13.82
C PRO A 105 12.83 17.55 12.86
N ASN A 106 13.19 16.61 11.98
CA ASN A 106 14.31 16.78 11.05
C ASN A 106 14.03 17.93 10.04
N PRO A 107 14.76 19.07 10.11
CA PRO A 107 14.50 20.22 9.26
C PRO A 107 14.96 20.01 7.79
N LYS A 108 15.67 18.92 7.52
CA LYS A 108 16.16 18.59 6.18
C LYS A 108 15.17 17.81 5.32
N LEU A 109 14.01 17.46 5.89
CA LEU A 109 12.95 16.78 5.12
C LEU A 109 12.05 17.79 4.41
N SER A 110 11.57 17.44 3.23
CA SER A 110 10.58 18.21 2.46
C SER A 110 9.25 18.33 3.20
N HIS A 111 8.93 17.33 4.04
CA HIS A 111 7.79 17.33 4.95
C HIS A 111 8.22 16.91 6.36
N ARG A 112 7.48 17.37 7.38
CA ARG A 112 7.81 17.16 8.80
C ARG A 112 7.08 15.99 9.43
N TYR A 113 6.85 14.93 8.67
CA TYR A 113 6.15 13.74 9.16
C TYR A 113 6.96 12.48 8.87
N MET A 114 6.92 11.55 9.81
CA MET A 114 7.26 10.15 9.58
C MET A 114 5.99 9.35 9.37
N VAL A 115 6.02 8.49 8.37
CA VAL A 115 4.93 7.59 8.03
C VAL A 115 5.38 6.18 8.36
N MET A 116 4.59 5.48 9.15
CA MET A 116 4.90 4.15 9.65
C MET A 116 3.71 3.23 9.41
N PRO A 117 3.68 2.51 8.27
CA PRO A 117 2.67 1.50 8.02
C PRO A 117 2.89 0.30 8.96
N GLU A 118 1.83 -0.12 9.63
CA GLU A 118 1.79 -1.33 10.44
C GLU A 118 0.86 -2.35 9.76
N PHE A 119 1.42 -3.48 9.32
CA PHE A 119 0.66 -4.55 8.70
C PHE A 119 0.04 -5.43 9.78
N VAL A 120 -1.27 -5.38 9.89
CA VAL A 120 -2.02 -6.18 10.86
C VAL A 120 -2.57 -7.42 10.19
N ARG A 121 -2.27 -8.59 10.79
CA ARG A 121 -2.76 -9.88 10.33
C ARG A 121 -3.82 -10.39 11.29
N LEU A 122 -4.99 -10.75 10.75
CA LEU A 122 -6.11 -11.28 11.51
C LEU A 122 -6.43 -12.72 11.10
N ASP A 123 -6.50 -13.59 12.09
CA ASP A 123 -7.01 -14.93 11.90
C ASP A 123 -8.52 -14.87 11.63
N TYR A 124 -8.99 -15.72 10.72
CA TYR A 124 -10.40 -15.94 10.45
C TYR A 124 -10.63 -17.40 10.05
N ASP A 125 -11.87 -17.82 9.97
CA ASP A 125 -12.23 -19.19 9.57
C ASP A 125 -12.08 -19.35 8.05
N VAL A 126 -10.84 -19.61 7.61
CA VAL A 126 -10.46 -19.80 6.20
C VAL A 126 -11.25 -20.96 5.59
N GLU A 127 -11.44 -22.05 6.36
CA GLU A 127 -12.14 -23.24 5.86
C GLU A 127 -13.63 -22.97 5.62
N LYS A 128 -14.25 -22.17 6.48
CA LYS A 128 -15.64 -21.73 6.28
C LYS A 128 -15.76 -20.86 5.01
N ALA A 129 -14.80 -19.95 4.78
CA ALA A 129 -14.77 -19.13 3.58
C ALA A 129 -14.56 -19.97 2.31
N ALA A 130 -13.61 -20.91 2.34
CA ALA A 130 -13.33 -21.82 1.22
C ALA A 130 -14.56 -22.70 0.88
N LYS A 131 -15.21 -23.28 1.87
CA LYS A 131 -16.47 -24.05 1.67
C LYS A 131 -17.61 -23.20 1.09
N ALA A 132 -17.68 -21.92 1.45
CA ALA A 132 -18.65 -21.02 0.85
C ALA A 132 -18.37 -20.76 -0.64
N VAL A 133 -17.10 -20.71 -1.03
CA VAL A 133 -16.70 -20.64 -2.47
C VAL A 133 -17.09 -21.93 -3.18
N GLU A 134 -16.76 -23.12 -2.65
CA GLU A 134 -17.11 -24.42 -3.22
C GLU A 134 -18.63 -24.61 -3.38
N ALA A 135 -19.43 -24.03 -2.49
CA ALA A 135 -20.89 -24.05 -2.55
C ALA A 135 -21.49 -22.99 -3.52
N SER A 136 -20.69 -22.18 -4.15
CA SER A 136 -21.09 -21.10 -5.05
C SER A 136 -20.94 -21.49 -6.53
N VAL A 137 -21.18 -20.55 -7.43
CA VAL A 137 -20.93 -20.71 -8.88
C VAL A 137 -19.47 -20.45 -9.27
N LEU A 138 -18.63 -20.11 -8.32
CA LEU A 138 -17.21 -19.83 -8.58
C LEU A 138 -16.43 -21.15 -8.76
N PRO A 139 -15.32 -21.12 -9.53
CA PRO A 139 -14.44 -22.28 -9.65
C PRO A 139 -13.84 -22.69 -8.28
N ASP A 140 -13.78 -24.01 -8.02
CA ASP A 140 -13.24 -24.57 -6.77
C ASP A 140 -11.79 -24.17 -6.50
N GLU A 141 -11.02 -23.86 -7.54
CA GLU A 141 -9.64 -23.37 -7.41
C GLU A 141 -9.53 -22.11 -6.54
N PHE A 142 -10.59 -21.30 -6.48
CA PHE A 142 -10.59 -20.11 -5.60
C PHE A 142 -10.66 -20.46 -4.12
N ALA A 143 -11.27 -21.60 -3.77
CA ALA A 143 -11.22 -22.11 -2.41
C ALA A 143 -9.80 -22.56 -2.06
N ASP A 144 -9.09 -23.22 -2.97
CA ASP A 144 -7.68 -23.58 -2.80
C ASP A 144 -6.77 -22.36 -2.64
N MET A 145 -7.04 -21.29 -3.40
CA MET A 145 -6.31 -20.03 -3.25
C MET A 145 -6.48 -19.40 -1.87
N LEU A 146 -7.66 -19.52 -1.25
CA LEU A 146 -7.88 -19.05 0.13
C LEU A 146 -7.08 -19.89 1.14
N ARG A 147 -7.08 -21.22 0.97
CA ARG A 147 -6.38 -22.15 1.87
C ARG A 147 -4.85 -22.05 1.80
N LYS A 148 -4.32 -21.58 0.68
CA LYS A 148 -2.87 -21.57 0.39
C LYS A 148 -2.26 -20.17 0.23
N ALA A 149 -3.09 -19.13 0.13
CA ALA A 149 -2.71 -17.73 -0.05
C ALA A 149 -1.80 -17.49 -1.28
N TYR A 150 -2.20 -17.94 -2.48
CA TYR A 150 -1.45 -17.74 -3.73
C TYR A 150 -2.28 -17.08 -4.82
#